data_200e168ee23ebe4a49ae5b09f4dad438
#
_entry.id   200e168ee23ebe4a49ae5b09f4dad438
#
_cell.length_a   1.000
_cell.length_b   1.000
_cell.length_c   1.000
_cell.angle_alpha   90.00
_cell.angle_beta   90.00
_cell.angle_gamma   90.00
#
_symmetry.space_group_name_H-M   'P 1'
#
loop_
_entity.id
_entity.type
_entity.pdbx_description
1 polymer ?
#
loop_
_entity_poly.entity_id
_entity_poly.type
_entity_poly.pdbx_seq_one_letter_code
_entity_poly.pdbx_strand_id
1 'polypeptide(L)'
;GWHKDDKGDRSCFNGGYYAGLMESSFMNQEQVAIFSILAGILALFAWGRIRYDVVAFMGLILCVLLGLVPVQDAFSGFSHPATITVAVVLILSRGLANSGVVDLIVSRLMFTVKRVSLHVAMLSGVSAVFSTVINNVGALALLMPVGIESSAKAKRSPAVILMPMSFASILGGLVTLIGTPPNIIIANFRTDVRGEPFAMFDFSPVGGVVAVAGVAFIALAGWRMIPEKRRARVTGEELIAIDDYITEIGVPKDSELIGVPLRELDQRAEKLDVEIVGMIRGKRRILAALRHEEINSGDILIVKAGPQELDKFVTDTKLELGAGKEKASLLRSEDTTMMEAVVQSSSRMEGRTFTSLRLKNRYGIHLLGVSRQGTPIRKRLPQVRFRGGDVVLLQGDSESLAELVLSLGCLPLAKRRLNLGAGKKAGLAVGVFAAAIVAATMGLASLQIALSVAAITMVIFNIVPVRNVYEEIDWPVVVLLGAMIPVGGALESTGGTQLIAESILGLGASLAPALILALVLIVTMTLSDVMNNAATAVVMAPVAVSIAGQLGVNVDPFLMAVAVGASCAFLTPIGHQNNTLIMGPAGYQFGDYWRMGLPLEILIIVLSVPMILVVWPL
;
A
#
# COMPACT_ATOMS: atom_id res chain seq x y z
N GLY A 1 -84.18 -18.51 18.68
CA GLY A 1 -84.74 -18.44 20.03
C GLY A 1 -83.95 -17.41 20.84
N TRP A 2 -84.60 -16.44 21.29
CA TRP A 2 -84.19 -15.34 22.19
C TRP A 2 -83.57 -15.85 23.49
N HIS A 3 -82.44 -15.22 24.01
CA HIS A 3 -82.46 -14.56 25.29
C HIS A 3 -81.25 -13.56 25.40
N LYS A 4 -81.57 -12.35 25.70
CA LYS A 4 -80.75 -11.31 26.33
C LYS A 4 -80.34 -11.80 27.75
N ASP A 5 -79.10 -11.46 28.17
CA ASP A 5 -78.89 -10.82 29.46
C ASP A 5 -77.62 -9.99 29.48
N ASP A 6 -77.87 -8.80 29.87
CA ASP A 6 -77.05 -7.64 30.14
C ASP A 6 -76.38 -7.81 31.52
N LYS A 7 -75.03 -7.57 31.59
CA LYS A 7 -74.42 -6.90 32.77
C LYS A 7 -72.93 -6.64 32.49
N GLY A 8 -72.57 -5.38 32.53
CA GLY A 8 -71.27 -4.85 32.34
C GLY A 8 -70.20 -5.34 33.29
N ASP A 9 -68.99 -5.35 32.80
CA ASP A 9 -67.84 -5.06 33.64
C ASP A 9 -66.84 -4.21 32.84
N ARG A 10 -66.75 -2.95 33.26
CA ARG A 10 -65.70 -2.00 32.85
C ARG A 10 -64.55 -2.20 33.82
N SER A 11 -63.49 -2.81 33.39
CA SER A 11 -62.08 -2.54 33.84
C SER A 11 -61.17 -3.65 33.35
N CYS A 12 -60.31 -3.34 32.42
CA CYS A 12 -58.95 -3.89 32.17
C CYS A 12 -58.51 -3.55 30.76
N PHE A 13 -58.49 -2.28 30.43
CA PHE A 13 -57.69 -1.78 29.30
C PHE A 13 -56.81 -0.67 29.87
N ASN A 14 -55.60 -1.02 30.33
CA ASN A 14 -54.41 -0.19 30.39
C ASN A 14 -53.32 -0.91 31.21
N GLY A 15 -52.62 -1.81 30.61
CA GLY A 15 -51.44 -2.44 31.25
C GLY A 15 -50.52 -3.16 30.29
N GLY A 16 -51.01 -3.49 29.08
CA GLY A 16 -50.22 -4.29 28.12
C GLY A 16 -49.39 -3.49 27.11
N TYR A 17 -49.65 -2.20 26.94
CA TYR A 17 -48.96 -1.38 25.95
C TYR A 17 -47.64 -0.75 26.45
N TYR A 18 -47.44 -0.66 27.77
CA TYR A 18 -46.20 -0.11 28.34
C TYR A 18 -45.17 -1.16 28.74
N ALA A 19 -45.52 -2.43 28.83
CA ALA A 19 -44.58 -3.51 29.12
C ALA A 19 -43.76 -3.91 27.89
N GLY A 20 -44.30 -3.78 26.68
CA GLY A 20 -43.60 -4.08 25.43
C GLY A 20 -42.59 -3.00 24.96
N LEU A 21 -42.66 -1.79 25.54
CA LEU A 21 -41.76 -0.67 25.20
C LEU A 21 -40.54 -0.56 26.12
N MET A 22 -40.48 -1.32 27.22
CA MET A 22 -39.31 -1.34 28.11
C MET A 22 -38.40 -2.58 27.93
N GLU A 23 -38.80 -3.60 27.18
CA GLU A 23 -37.95 -4.76 26.89
C GLU A 23 -36.98 -4.56 25.70
N SER A 24 -37.08 -3.47 24.93
CA SER A 24 -36.28 -3.20 23.76
C SER A 24 -34.96 -2.41 24.01
N SER A 25 -34.58 -2.17 25.27
CA SER A 25 -33.42 -1.32 25.60
C SER A 25 -32.15 -2.07 26.03
N PHE A 26 -32.18 -3.40 26.14
CA PHE A 26 -30.97 -4.17 26.50
C PHE A 26 -30.48 -4.99 25.30
N MET A 27 -29.22 -4.72 24.91
CA MET A 27 -28.55 -5.53 23.90
C MET A 27 -28.54 -7.01 24.31
N ASN A 28 -28.92 -7.89 23.40
CA ASN A 28 -28.86 -9.33 23.60
C ASN A 28 -27.38 -9.78 23.82
N GLN A 29 -27.13 -10.91 24.51
CA GLN A 29 -25.77 -11.39 24.79
C GLN A 29 -24.94 -11.58 23.50
N GLU A 30 -25.58 -12.07 22.43
CA GLU A 30 -24.93 -12.23 21.12
C GLU A 30 -24.54 -10.87 20.52
N GLN A 31 -25.38 -9.86 20.65
CA GLN A 31 -25.08 -8.50 20.20
C GLN A 31 -23.93 -7.88 20.98
N VAL A 32 -23.93 -8.02 22.31
CA VAL A 32 -22.82 -7.55 23.15
C VAL A 32 -21.50 -8.25 22.73
N ALA A 33 -21.55 -9.55 22.48
CA ALA A 33 -20.39 -10.32 22.08
C ALA A 33 -19.86 -9.85 20.72
N ILE A 34 -20.72 -9.76 19.69
CA ILE A 34 -20.28 -9.34 18.34
C ILE A 34 -19.75 -7.91 18.32
N PHE A 35 -20.41 -6.96 19.02
CA PHE A 35 -19.92 -5.59 19.12
C PHE A 35 -18.60 -5.49 19.88
N SER A 36 -18.41 -6.30 20.93
CA SER A 36 -17.14 -6.34 21.67
C SER A 36 -16.01 -6.87 20.79
N ILE A 37 -16.27 -7.92 19.99
CA ILE A 37 -15.29 -8.47 19.03
C ILE A 37 -14.95 -7.43 17.96
N LEU A 38 -15.96 -6.79 17.35
CA LEU A 38 -15.75 -5.76 16.33
C LEU A 38 -15.00 -4.55 16.88
N ALA A 39 -15.36 -4.07 18.08
CA ALA A 39 -14.64 -3.00 18.74
C ALA A 39 -13.17 -3.38 19.02
N GLY A 40 -12.93 -4.63 19.44
CA GLY A 40 -11.58 -5.17 19.61
C GLY A 40 -10.79 -5.23 18.29
N ILE A 41 -11.42 -5.71 17.20
CA ILE A 41 -10.84 -5.73 15.87
C ILE A 41 -10.47 -4.31 15.42
N LEU A 42 -11.41 -3.35 15.54
CA LEU A 42 -11.18 -1.95 15.16
C LEU A 42 -10.06 -1.30 15.98
N ALA A 43 -10.04 -1.54 17.30
CA ALA A 43 -8.99 -1.05 18.18
C ALA A 43 -7.61 -1.62 17.80
N LEU A 44 -7.54 -2.92 17.48
CA LEU A 44 -6.29 -3.56 17.04
C LEU A 44 -5.85 -3.09 15.65
N PHE A 45 -6.78 -2.82 14.74
CA PHE A 45 -6.49 -2.21 13.44
C PHE A 45 -5.91 -0.81 13.62
N ALA A 46 -6.55 0.03 14.45
CA ALA A 46 -6.07 1.38 14.76
C ALA A 46 -4.69 1.36 15.47
N TRP A 47 -4.44 0.36 16.32
CA TRP A 47 -3.15 0.21 16.98
C TRP A 47 -2.00 -0.12 16.01
N GLY A 48 -2.29 -0.81 14.90
CA GLY A 48 -1.37 -1.04 13.78
C GLY A 48 -0.12 -1.88 14.07
N ARG A 49 0.01 -2.48 15.27
CA ARG A 49 1.17 -3.32 15.62
C ARG A 49 1.04 -4.77 15.16
N ILE A 50 -0.19 -5.24 15.00
CA ILE A 50 -0.51 -6.57 14.52
C ILE A 50 -1.04 -6.42 13.10
N ARG A 51 -0.65 -7.33 12.21
CA ARG A 51 -1.14 -7.32 10.82
C ARG A 51 -2.65 -7.50 10.79
N TYR A 52 -3.33 -6.75 9.94
CA TYR A 52 -4.78 -6.72 9.85
C TYR A 52 -5.41 -8.08 9.47
N ASP A 53 -4.74 -8.89 8.65
CA ASP A 53 -5.16 -10.25 8.29
C ASP A 53 -5.19 -11.19 9.51
N VAL A 54 -4.18 -11.10 10.37
CA VAL A 54 -4.11 -11.88 11.63
C VAL A 54 -5.22 -11.45 12.59
N VAL A 55 -5.43 -10.14 12.75
CA VAL A 55 -6.49 -9.61 13.61
C VAL A 55 -7.88 -10.04 13.12
N ALA A 56 -8.14 -9.95 11.82
CA ALA A 56 -9.39 -10.40 11.22
C ALA A 56 -9.64 -11.90 11.44
N PHE A 57 -8.61 -12.71 11.23
CA PHE A 57 -8.69 -14.16 11.45
C PHE A 57 -8.89 -14.52 12.93
N MET A 58 -8.23 -13.81 13.85
CA MET A 58 -8.49 -13.95 15.30
C MET A 58 -9.95 -13.61 15.63
N GLY A 59 -10.50 -12.55 15.06
CA GLY A 59 -11.90 -12.15 15.22
C GLY A 59 -12.86 -13.24 14.74
N LEU A 60 -12.62 -13.82 13.56
CA LEU A 60 -13.39 -14.95 13.05
C LEU A 60 -13.37 -16.13 14.00
N ILE A 61 -12.19 -16.58 14.42
CA ILE A 61 -12.05 -17.71 15.34
C ILE A 61 -12.80 -17.44 16.66
N LEU A 62 -12.72 -16.21 17.17
CA LEU A 62 -13.46 -15.84 18.38
C LEU A 62 -14.98 -15.88 18.17
N CYS A 63 -15.47 -15.42 17.01
CA CYS A 63 -16.89 -15.55 16.64
C CYS A 63 -17.35 -17.02 16.57
N VAL A 64 -16.51 -17.90 16.01
CA VAL A 64 -16.81 -19.34 15.94
C VAL A 64 -16.82 -19.97 17.35
N LEU A 65 -15.85 -19.65 18.20
CA LEU A 65 -15.76 -20.18 19.56
C LEU A 65 -16.93 -19.73 20.45
N LEU A 66 -17.48 -18.54 20.20
CA LEU A 66 -18.65 -18.01 20.90
C LEU A 66 -19.99 -18.43 20.26
N GLY A 67 -19.94 -19.25 19.18
CA GLY A 67 -21.15 -19.73 18.50
C GLY A 67 -21.87 -18.70 17.63
N LEU A 68 -21.29 -17.52 17.42
CA LEU A 68 -21.87 -16.44 16.58
C LEU A 68 -21.76 -16.79 15.08
N VAL A 69 -20.75 -17.58 14.69
CA VAL A 69 -20.55 -18.12 13.34
C VAL A 69 -20.59 -19.64 13.44
N PRO A 70 -21.47 -20.34 12.69
CA PRO A 70 -21.47 -21.79 12.63
C PRO A 70 -20.13 -22.32 12.10
N VAL A 71 -19.63 -23.42 12.65
CA VAL A 71 -18.34 -24.02 12.29
C VAL A 71 -18.27 -24.34 10.79
N GLN A 72 -19.35 -24.78 10.18
CA GLN A 72 -19.46 -25.07 8.76
C GLN A 72 -19.29 -23.84 7.86
N ASP A 73 -19.66 -22.67 8.36
CA ASP A 73 -19.61 -21.40 7.63
C ASP A 73 -18.36 -20.59 7.94
N ALA A 74 -17.51 -21.08 8.87
CA ALA A 74 -16.30 -20.38 9.33
C ALA A 74 -15.36 -19.97 8.18
N PHE A 75 -15.26 -20.80 7.14
CA PHE A 75 -14.38 -20.56 6.00
C PHE A 75 -15.11 -20.21 4.70
N SER A 76 -16.42 -19.94 4.76
CA SER A 76 -17.25 -19.60 3.59
C SER A 76 -16.74 -18.35 2.87
N GLY A 77 -16.19 -17.39 3.60
CA GLY A 77 -15.61 -16.17 3.03
C GLY A 77 -14.41 -16.41 2.10
N PHE A 78 -13.67 -17.53 2.24
CA PHE A 78 -12.57 -17.86 1.33
C PHE A 78 -13.05 -18.36 -0.04
N SER A 79 -14.22 -18.97 -0.11
CA SER A 79 -14.87 -19.36 -1.36
C SER A 79 -15.79 -18.29 -1.94
N HIS A 80 -15.92 -17.17 -1.24
CA HIS A 80 -16.79 -16.06 -1.66
C HIS A 80 -16.28 -15.43 -2.97
N PRO A 81 -17.17 -15.10 -3.92
CA PRO A 81 -16.80 -14.51 -5.21
C PRO A 81 -15.91 -13.28 -5.12
N ALA A 82 -16.10 -12.43 -4.10
CA ALA A 82 -15.25 -11.27 -3.85
C ALA A 82 -13.79 -11.65 -3.63
N THR A 83 -13.53 -12.63 -2.78
CA THR A 83 -12.18 -13.07 -2.43
C THR A 83 -11.45 -13.63 -3.65
N ILE A 84 -12.15 -14.44 -4.46
CA ILE A 84 -11.61 -15.01 -5.71
C ILE A 84 -11.33 -13.89 -6.73
N THR A 85 -12.26 -12.96 -6.90
CA THR A 85 -12.12 -11.84 -7.84
C THR A 85 -10.91 -10.98 -7.50
N VAL A 86 -10.71 -10.63 -6.23
CA VAL A 86 -9.54 -9.85 -5.78
C VAL A 86 -8.24 -10.57 -6.12
N ALA A 87 -8.14 -11.87 -5.82
CA ALA A 87 -6.94 -12.66 -6.13
C ALA A 87 -6.62 -12.68 -7.63
N VAL A 88 -7.64 -12.91 -8.47
CA VAL A 88 -7.49 -12.98 -9.93
C VAL A 88 -7.14 -11.62 -10.53
N VAL A 89 -7.77 -10.54 -10.06
CA VAL A 89 -7.49 -9.16 -10.51
C VAL A 89 -6.04 -8.76 -10.21
N LEU A 90 -5.48 -9.15 -9.07
CA LEU A 90 -4.08 -8.88 -8.72
C LEU A 90 -3.12 -9.57 -9.70
N ILE A 91 -3.40 -10.83 -10.09
CA ILE A 91 -2.61 -11.55 -11.09
C ILE A 91 -2.68 -10.84 -12.45
N LEU A 92 -3.87 -10.42 -12.89
CA LEU A 92 -4.08 -9.70 -14.16
C LEU A 92 -3.39 -8.35 -14.16
N SER A 93 -3.53 -7.58 -13.08
CA SER A 93 -2.85 -6.29 -12.90
C SER A 93 -1.34 -6.42 -13.05
N ARG A 94 -0.77 -7.49 -12.48
CA ARG A 94 0.66 -7.78 -12.63
C ARG A 94 1.02 -8.19 -14.06
N GLY A 95 0.17 -8.97 -14.70
CA GLY A 95 0.34 -9.32 -16.11
C GLY A 95 0.42 -8.10 -17.02
N LEU A 96 -0.49 -7.14 -16.82
CA LEU A 96 -0.47 -5.86 -17.54
C LEU A 96 0.79 -5.05 -17.23
N ALA A 97 1.19 -5.00 -15.96
CA ALA A 97 2.41 -4.32 -15.53
C ALA A 97 3.68 -4.92 -16.15
N ASN A 98 3.80 -6.25 -16.17
CA ASN A 98 4.97 -6.97 -16.71
C ASN A 98 5.00 -6.99 -18.25
N SER A 99 3.88 -6.74 -18.92
CA SER A 99 3.78 -6.78 -20.38
C SER A 99 4.58 -5.69 -21.11
N GLY A 100 5.02 -4.64 -20.38
CA GLY A 100 5.73 -3.48 -20.95
C GLY A 100 4.81 -2.41 -21.54
N VAL A 101 3.49 -2.53 -21.38
CA VAL A 101 2.52 -1.47 -21.79
C VAL A 101 2.88 -0.14 -21.15
N VAL A 102 3.23 -0.17 -19.86
CA VAL A 102 3.60 1.02 -19.09
C VAL A 102 4.87 1.66 -19.64
N ASP A 103 5.91 0.85 -19.92
CA ASP A 103 7.18 1.33 -20.46
C ASP A 103 6.99 2.03 -21.82
N LEU A 104 6.10 1.51 -22.66
CA LEU A 104 5.77 2.06 -23.97
C LEU A 104 5.07 3.43 -23.87
N ILE A 105 4.20 3.61 -22.90
CA ILE A 105 3.48 4.88 -22.67
C ILE A 105 4.41 5.90 -22.02
N VAL A 106 5.15 5.48 -21.00
CA VAL A 106 6.09 6.32 -20.24
C VAL A 106 7.21 6.85 -21.13
N SER A 107 7.76 6.02 -22.04
CA SER A 107 8.82 6.45 -22.95
C SER A 107 8.42 7.60 -23.87
N ARG A 108 7.13 7.68 -24.20
CA ARG A 108 6.55 8.79 -25.00
C ARG A 108 6.20 10.03 -24.16
N LEU A 109 6.06 9.89 -22.83
CA LEU A 109 5.64 10.97 -21.92
C LEU A 109 6.80 11.68 -21.22
N MET A 110 8.04 11.22 -21.38
CA MET A 110 9.23 11.81 -20.76
C MET A 110 9.65 13.15 -21.40
N PHE A 111 8.76 14.12 -21.45
CA PHE A 111 9.09 15.48 -21.85
C PHE A 111 9.47 16.35 -20.67
N THR A 112 10.49 17.18 -20.83
CA THR A 112 10.89 18.16 -19.80
C THR A 112 9.88 19.31 -19.81
N VAL A 113 8.91 19.26 -18.90
CA VAL A 113 7.86 20.28 -18.80
C VAL A 113 8.31 21.41 -17.89
N LYS A 114 8.42 22.63 -18.43
CA LYS A 114 8.86 23.81 -17.67
C LYS A 114 7.87 24.27 -16.59
N ARG A 115 6.56 24.16 -16.82
CA ARG A 115 5.52 24.56 -15.85
C ARG A 115 5.24 23.46 -14.85
N VAL A 116 5.33 23.77 -13.55
CA VAL A 116 5.09 22.79 -12.45
C VAL A 116 3.70 22.17 -12.55
N SER A 117 2.65 23.00 -12.66
CA SER A 117 1.26 22.50 -12.74
C SER A 117 1.03 21.54 -13.91
N LEU A 118 1.63 21.80 -15.08
CA LEU A 118 1.51 20.91 -16.23
C LEU A 118 2.27 19.59 -16.01
N HIS A 119 3.44 19.64 -15.36
CA HIS A 119 4.21 18.45 -15.01
C HIS A 119 3.44 17.59 -14.02
N VAL A 120 2.86 18.20 -12.97
CA VAL A 120 1.98 17.53 -12.01
C VAL A 120 0.76 16.95 -12.73
N ALA A 121 0.06 17.74 -13.59
CA ALA A 121 -1.11 17.28 -14.32
C ALA A 121 -0.83 16.04 -15.18
N MET A 122 0.28 16.05 -15.93
CA MET A 122 0.65 14.92 -16.80
C MET A 122 0.91 13.65 -16.00
N LEU A 123 1.80 13.69 -15.01
CA LEU A 123 2.16 12.49 -14.26
C LEU A 123 1.02 12.00 -13.37
N SER A 124 0.26 12.92 -12.75
CA SER A 124 -0.93 12.57 -11.97
C SER A 124 -2.04 12.01 -12.86
N GLY A 125 -2.29 12.61 -14.03
CA GLY A 125 -3.27 12.11 -14.98
C GLY A 125 -2.93 10.71 -15.49
N VAL A 126 -1.67 10.47 -15.84
CA VAL A 126 -1.19 9.13 -16.22
C VAL A 126 -1.34 8.14 -15.06
N SER A 127 -0.98 8.54 -13.85
CA SER A 127 -1.13 7.70 -12.66
C SER A 127 -2.59 7.32 -12.41
N ALA A 128 -3.52 8.27 -12.55
CA ALA A 128 -4.94 8.02 -12.43
C ALA A 128 -5.44 7.05 -13.51
N VAL A 129 -5.09 7.28 -14.80
CA VAL A 129 -5.50 6.41 -15.90
C VAL A 129 -4.97 4.98 -15.72
N PHE A 130 -3.70 4.78 -15.35
CA PHE A 130 -3.20 3.44 -15.08
C PHE A 130 -3.92 2.77 -13.92
N SER A 131 -4.27 3.54 -12.89
CA SER A 131 -4.95 3.01 -11.72
C SER A 131 -6.40 2.60 -11.96
N THR A 132 -7.01 2.98 -13.09
CA THR A 132 -8.33 2.45 -13.48
C THR A 132 -8.30 0.97 -13.84
N VAL A 133 -7.12 0.46 -14.24
CA VAL A 133 -6.95 -0.90 -14.79
C VAL A 133 -5.98 -1.73 -13.94
N ILE A 134 -4.94 -1.07 -13.41
CA ILE A 134 -3.96 -1.65 -12.51
C ILE A 134 -4.26 -1.12 -11.11
N ASN A 135 -4.12 -1.94 -10.06
CA ASN A 135 -4.36 -1.47 -8.70
C ASN A 135 -3.51 -0.23 -8.35
N ASN A 136 -3.98 0.58 -7.40
CA ASN A 136 -3.39 1.86 -7.02
C ASN A 136 -1.89 1.76 -6.72
N VAL A 137 -1.49 0.74 -5.94
CA VAL A 137 -0.10 0.51 -5.52
C VAL A 137 0.78 0.16 -6.72
N GLY A 138 0.29 -0.72 -7.60
CA GLY A 138 0.98 -1.12 -8.83
C GLY A 138 1.19 0.06 -9.78
N ALA A 139 0.16 0.87 -9.99
CA ALA A 139 0.24 2.06 -10.84
C ALA A 139 1.28 3.06 -10.32
N LEU A 140 1.25 3.36 -9.01
CA LEU A 140 2.22 4.26 -8.40
C LEU A 140 3.64 3.68 -8.42
N ALA A 141 3.81 2.41 -8.07
CA ALA A 141 5.12 1.75 -8.03
C ALA A 141 5.83 1.76 -9.38
N LEU A 142 5.07 1.60 -10.47
CA LEU A 142 5.59 1.65 -11.83
C LEU A 142 6.00 3.06 -12.26
N LEU A 143 5.22 4.07 -11.85
CA LEU A 143 5.43 5.45 -12.28
C LEU A 143 6.33 6.25 -11.33
N MET A 144 6.55 5.80 -10.10
CA MET A 144 7.36 6.49 -9.09
C MET A 144 8.81 6.73 -9.57
N PRO A 145 9.55 5.75 -10.14
CA PRO A 145 10.89 6.00 -10.68
C PRO A 145 10.89 7.09 -11.78
N VAL A 146 9.85 7.10 -12.62
CA VAL A 146 9.67 8.10 -13.68
C VAL A 146 9.42 9.49 -13.09
N GLY A 147 8.59 9.57 -12.05
CA GLY A 147 8.33 10.80 -11.30
C GLY A 147 9.60 11.36 -10.68
N ILE A 148 10.45 10.52 -10.08
CA ILE A 148 11.73 10.90 -9.49
C ILE A 148 12.71 11.37 -10.58
N GLU A 149 12.90 10.60 -11.65
CA GLU A 149 13.80 10.94 -12.73
C GLU A 149 13.39 12.24 -13.44
N SER A 150 12.09 12.41 -13.73
CA SER A 150 11.58 13.61 -14.39
C SER A 150 11.69 14.85 -13.48
N SER A 151 11.53 14.67 -12.16
CA SER A 151 11.74 15.72 -11.17
C SER A 151 13.21 16.17 -11.14
N ALA A 152 14.15 15.21 -11.13
CA ALA A 152 15.58 15.48 -11.17
C ALA A 152 15.97 16.24 -12.45
N LYS A 153 15.51 15.78 -13.62
CA LYS A 153 15.74 16.48 -14.92
C LYS A 153 15.15 17.90 -14.92
N ALA A 154 14.01 18.10 -14.28
CA ALA A 154 13.37 19.41 -14.14
C ALA A 154 13.97 20.28 -13.01
N LYS A 155 14.99 19.77 -12.30
CA LYS A 155 15.63 20.39 -11.12
C LYS A 155 14.60 20.74 -10.03
N ARG A 156 13.69 19.80 -9.71
CA ARG A 156 12.63 19.93 -8.71
C ARG A 156 12.75 18.84 -7.65
N SER A 157 12.23 19.11 -6.45
CA SER A 157 12.09 18.08 -5.44
C SER A 157 11.11 16.98 -5.89
N PRO A 158 11.40 15.69 -5.71
CA PRO A 158 10.44 14.61 -5.95
C PRO A 158 9.12 14.78 -5.19
N ALA A 159 9.16 15.46 -4.05
CA ALA A 159 7.96 15.74 -3.25
C ALA A 159 6.87 16.51 -4.04
N VAL A 160 7.24 17.39 -4.97
CA VAL A 160 6.27 18.13 -5.77
C VAL A 160 5.43 17.22 -6.67
N ILE A 161 5.93 16.04 -6.99
CA ILE A 161 5.33 15.10 -7.96
C ILE A 161 4.75 13.86 -7.27
N LEU A 162 5.43 13.29 -6.27
CA LEU A 162 5.08 11.97 -5.74
C LEU A 162 3.75 11.96 -4.95
N MET A 163 3.45 12.97 -4.12
CA MET A 163 2.15 13.04 -3.43
C MET A 163 0.99 13.28 -4.42
N PRO A 164 1.09 14.21 -5.37
CA PRO A 164 0.16 14.32 -6.48
C PRO A 164 -0.10 13.01 -7.22
N MET A 165 0.94 12.25 -7.56
CA MET A 165 0.80 10.96 -8.25
C MET A 165 0.14 9.91 -7.38
N SER A 166 0.49 9.84 -6.08
CA SER A 166 -0.13 8.93 -5.11
C SER A 166 -1.63 9.18 -5.01
N PHE A 167 -2.03 10.42 -4.77
CA PHE A 167 -3.43 10.80 -4.62
C PHE A 167 -4.22 10.60 -5.92
N ALA A 168 -3.62 10.96 -7.07
CA ALA A 168 -4.24 10.73 -8.37
C ALA A 168 -4.43 9.23 -8.69
N SER A 169 -3.48 8.38 -8.29
CA SER A 169 -3.62 6.93 -8.40
C SER A 169 -4.79 6.41 -7.56
N ILE A 170 -4.95 6.88 -6.32
CA ILE A 170 -6.08 6.52 -5.46
C ILE A 170 -7.41 6.94 -6.12
N LEU A 171 -7.48 8.16 -6.64
CA LEU A 171 -8.66 8.66 -7.36
C LEU A 171 -8.97 7.85 -8.62
N GLY A 172 -7.94 7.44 -9.37
CA GLY A 172 -8.11 6.60 -10.56
C GLY A 172 -8.71 5.24 -10.25
N GLY A 173 -8.40 4.67 -9.08
CA GLY A 173 -8.98 3.42 -8.60
C GLY A 173 -10.49 3.45 -8.40
N LEU A 174 -11.09 4.63 -8.20
CA LEU A 174 -12.54 4.79 -8.05
C LEU A 174 -13.32 4.56 -9.36
N VAL A 175 -12.67 4.63 -10.52
CA VAL A 175 -13.36 4.72 -11.82
C VAL A 175 -13.92 3.39 -12.27
N THR A 176 -13.31 2.28 -11.89
CA THR A 176 -13.74 0.94 -12.33
C THR A 176 -13.87 -0.03 -11.15
N LEU A 177 -14.60 -1.10 -11.38
CA LEU A 177 -14.78 -2.17 -10.39
C LEU A 177 -13.45 -2.75 -9.89
N ILE A 178 -12.46 -2.91 -10.77
CA ILE A 178 -11.17 -3.56 -10.48
C ILE A 178 -10.06 -2.61 -10.05
N GLY A 179 -10.29 -1.30 -10.09
CA GLY A 179 -9.27 -0.31 -9.76
C GLY A 179 -8.83 -0.35 -8.30
N THR A 180 -9.76 -0.73 -7.40
CA THR A 180 -9.48 -0.81 -5.96
C THR A 180 -10.28 -1.94 -5.30
N PRO A 181 -9.72 -2.65 -4.28
CA PRO A 181 -10.43 -3.73 -3.59
C PRO A 181 -11.80 -3.35 -3.01
N PRO A 182 -12.02 -2.17 -2.40
CA PRO A 182 -13.33 -1.77 -1.92
C PRO A 182 -14.45 -1.87 -2.96
N ASN A 183 -14.20 -1.48 -4.20
CA ASN A 183 -15.20 -1.55 -5.26
C ASN A 183 -15.67 -3.00 -5.51
N ILE A 184 -14.73 -3.95 -5.51
CA ILE A 184 -15.02 -5.38 -5.69
C ILE A 184 -15.83 -5.89 -4.50
N ILE A 185 -15.47 -5.49 -3.27
CA ILE A 185 -16.17 -5.87 -2.05
C ILE A 185 -17.61 -5.38 -2.10
N ILE A 186 -17.80 -4.10 -2.38
CA ILE A 186 -19.13 -3.48 -2.44
C ILE A 186 -20.00 -4.06 -3.55
N ALA A 187 -19.41 -4.40 -4.72
CA ALA A 187 -20.15 -5.06 -5.79
C ALA A 187 -20.69 -6.43 -5.36
N ASN A 188 -19.95 -7.16 -4.54
CA ASN A 188 -20.39 -8.46 -4.03
C ASN A 188 -21.46 -8.30 -2.92
N PHE A 189 -21.33 -7.34 -2.01
CA PHE A 189 -22.40 -7.03 -1.06
C PHE A 189 -23.72 -6.66 -1.77
N ARG A 190 -23.65 -5.96 -2.92
CA ARG A 190 -24.83 -5.73 -3.73
C ARG A 190 -25.44 -7.04 -4.25
N THR A 191 -24.60 -8.00 -4.65
CA THR A 191 -25.09 -9.33 -5.08
C THR A 191 -25.87 -10.04 -3.97
N ASP A 192 -25.38 -9.98 -2.73
CA ASP A 192 -26.04 -10.62 -1.58
C ASP A 192 -27.42 -9.99 -1.30
N VAL A 193 -27.56 -8.66 -1.51
CA VAL A 193 -28.81 -7.93 -1.24
C VAL A 193 -29.77 -7.91 -2.42
N ARG A 194 -29.26 -7.78 -3.66
CA ARG A 194 -30.06 -7.59 -4.88
C ARG A 194 -30.02 -8.75 -5.88
N GLY A 195 -29.16 -9.74 -5.66
CA GLY A 195 -28.94 -10.85 -6.56
C GLY A 195 -28.01 -10.56 -7.75
N GLU A 196 -27.62 -9.29 -7.97
CA GLU A 196 -26.75 -8.88 -9.08
C GLU A 196 -25.63 -7.93 -8.60
N PRO A 197 -24.37 -8.15 -9.04
CA PRO A 197 -23.27 -7.25 -8.71
C PRO A 197 -23.36 -5.92 -9.45
N PHE A 198 -22.59 -4.91 -9.01
CA PHE A 198 -22.29 -3.77 -9.86
C PHE A 198 -21.47 -4.22 -11.07
N ALA A 199 -21.77 -3.66 -12.23
CA ALA A 199 -21.02 -3.88 -13.47
C ALA A 199 -19.66 -3.16 -13.42
N MET A 200 -18.78 -3.52 -14.37
CA MET A 200 -17.40 -3.01 -14.47
C MET A 200 -17.30 -1.49 -14.43
N PHE A 201 -18.23 -0.78 -15.05
CA PHE A 201 -18.22 0.66 -15.24
C PHE A 201 -19.31 1.42 -14.46
N ASP A 202 -20.06 0.74 -13.57
CA ASP A 202 -21.08 1.39 -12.74
C ASP A 202 -20.46 2.43 -11.78
N PHE A 203 -19.20 2.25 -11.42
CA PHE A 203 -18.42 3.19 -10.61
C PHE A 203 -17.98 4.44 -11.41
N SER A 204 -17.93 4.34 -12.76
CA SER A 204 -17.35 5.39 -13.63
C SER A 204 -18.08 6.73 -13.60
N PRO A 205 -19.41 6.80 -13.51
CA PRO A 205 -20.10 8.09 -13.48
C PRO A 205 -19.71 8.94 -12.26
N VAL A 206 -19.60 8.33 -11.08
CA VAL A 206 -19.17 9.03 -9.86
C VAL A 206 -17.66 9.11 -9.79
N GLY A 207 -16.97 7.98 -9.87
CA GLY A 207 -15.52 7.89 -9.76
C GLY A 207 -14.78 8.67 -10.83
N GLY A 208 -15.30 8.71 -12.06
CA GLY A 208 -14.72 9.47 -13.16
C GLY A 208 -14.76 10.99 -12.94
N VAL A 209 -15.91 11.51 -12.49
CA VAL A 209 -16.06 12.95 -12.17
C VAL A 209 -15.13 13.31 -11.01
N VAL A 210 -15.11 12.51 -9.94
CA VAL A 210 -14.26 12.71 -8.78
C VAL A 210 -12.78 12.65 -9.17
N ALA A 211 -12.38 11.68 -10.00
CA ALA A 211 -10.99 11.54 -10.45
C ALA A 211 -10.55 12.74 -11.30
N VAL A 212 -11.35 13.17 -12.25
CA VAL A 212 -11.02 14.33 -13.11
C VAL A 212 -10.95 15.61 -12.29
N ALA A 213 -11.93 15.88 -11.43
CA ALA A 213 -11.93 17.06 -10.58
C ALA A 213 -10.79 17.05 -9.55
N GLY A 214 -10.52 15.89 -8.93
CA GLY A 214 -9.44 15.74 -7.98
C GLY A 214 -8.06 15.91 -8.63
N VAL A 215 -7.81 15.31 -9.79
CA VAL A 215 -6.56 15.50 -10.55
C VAL A 215 -6.40 16.97 -10.98
N ALA A 216 -7.47 17.62 -11.42
CA ALA A 216 -7.46 19.05 -11.75
C ALA A 216 -7.12 19.90 -10.50
N PHE A 217 -7.74 19.63 -9.34
CA PHE A 217 -7.42 20.30 -8.08
C PHE A 217 -5.96 20.10 -7.70
N ILE A 218 -5.47 18.86 -7.74
CA ILE A 218 -4.08 18.52 -7.41
C ILE A 218 -3.11 19.28 -8.32
N ALA A 219 -3.37 19.34 -9.62
CA ALA A 219 -2.52 20.00 -10.60
C ALA A 219 -2.55 21.53 -10.52
N LEU A 220 -3.69 22.11 -10.18
CA LEU A 220 -3.86 23.57 -10.15
C LEU A 220 -3.50 24.19 -8.79
N ALA A 221 -3.92 23.56 -7.69
CA ALA A 221 -3.80 24.08 -6.35
C ALA A 221 -3.05 23.15 -5.39
N GLY A 222 -3.33 21.86 -5.39
CA GLY A 222 -2.92 20.90 -4.36
C GLY A 222 -1.42 20.83 -4.16
N TRP A 223 -0.61 20.80 -5.20
CA TRP A 223 0.85 20.74 -5.08
C TRP A 223 1.45 21.94 -4.33
N ARG A 224 0.75 23.10 -4.30
CA ARG A 224 1.18 24.30 -3.55
C ARG A 224 0.99 24.13 -2.05
N MET A 225 0.12 23.23 -1.61
CA MET A 225 -0.16 22.94 -0.20
C MET A 225 0.91 22.04 0.44
N ILE A 226 1.77 21.41 -0.38
CA ILE A 226 2.94 20.69 0.10
C ILE A 226 3.88 21.66 0.83
N PRO A 227 4.38 21.33 2.05
CA PRO A 227 5.23 22.22 2.82
C PRO A 227 6.47 22.71 2.04
N GLU A 228 6.84 23.99 2.19
CA GLU A 228 7.99 24.57 1.48
C GLU A 228 9.29 23.82 1.72
N LYS A 229 9.50 23.33 2.94
CA LYS A 229 10.67 22.51 3.31
C LYS A 229 10.79 21.23 2.45
N ARG A 230 9.67 20.68 1.98
CA ARG A 230 9.63 19.50 1.10
C ARG A 230 9.76 19.88 -0.37
N ARG A 231 9.27 21.07 -0.73
CA ARG A 231 9.39 21.61 -2.09
C ARG A 231 10.80 22.15 -2.38
N ALA A 232 11.53 22.56 -1.33
CA ALA A 232 12.92 22.93 -1.46
C ALA A 232 13.73 21.72 -1.98
N ARG A 233 14.65 21.99 -2.89
CA ARG A 233 15.44 20.99 -3.59
C ARG A 233 16.29 20.18 -2.61
N VAL A 234 15.94 18.91 -2.41
CA VAL A 234 16.83 17.91 -1.85
C VAL A 234 17.31 17.08 -3.05
N THR A 235 18.55 17.25 -3.44
CA THR A 235 19.20 16.38 -4.43
C THR A 235 19.29 14.99 -3.83
N GLY A 236 19.03 13.92 -4.63
CA GLY A 236 19.12 12.52 -4.15
C GLY A 236 20.49 12.18 -3.53
N GLU A 237 21.54 12.92 -3.89
CA GLU A 237 22.87 12.86 -3.29
C GLU A 237 22.91 13.35 -1.83
N GLU A 238 21.97 14.24 -1.42
CA GLU A 238 21.86 14.73 -0.03
C GLU A 238 21.01 13.81 0.87
N LEU A 239 20.16 12.95 0.28
CA LEU A 239 19.36 11.97 1.04
C LEU A 239 20.22 10.87 1.67
N ILE A 240 21.35 10.57 1.04
CA ILE A 240 22.37 9.66 1.56
C ILE A 240 23.71 10.26 1.20
N ALA A 241 24.24 11.11 2.06
CA ALA A 241 25.62 11.63 1.94
C ALA A 241 26.59 10.47 2.20
N ILE A 242 26.95 9.76 1.12
CA ILE A 242 27.83 8.59 1.17
C ILE A 242 29.28 9.03 1.29
N ASP A 243 29.62 10.17 0.69
CA ASP A 243 31.01 10.66 0.65
C ASP A 243 31.61 10.93 2.04
N ASP A 244 30.75 11.18 3.05
CA ASP A 244 31.21 11.41 4.43
C ASP A 244 31.52 10.12 5.21
N TYR A 245 31.31 8.93 4.63
CA TYR A 245 31.40 7.66 5.36
C TYR A 245 32.31 6.60 4.75
N ILE A 246 32.74 6.75 3.51
CA ILE A 246 33.67 5.82 2.86
C ILE A 246 35.02 6.49 2.76
N THR A 247 36.02 5.88 3.43
CA THR A 247 37.37 6.41 3.43
C THR A 247 38.39 5.33 3.14
N GLU A 248 39.53 5.74 2.59
CA GLU A 248 40.66 4.86 2.29
C GLU A 248 41.70 4.97 3.38
N ILE A 249 42.14 3.83 3.90
CA ILE A 249 43.15 3.72 4.94
C ILE A 249 44.29 2.87 4.41
N GLY A 250 45.50 3.40 4.41
CA GLY A 250 46.71 2.70 3.99
C GLY A 250 47.31 1.85 5.10
N VAL A 251 47.87 0.69 4.72
CA VAL A 251 48.64 -0.16 5.63
C VAL A 251 50.12 0.20 5.53
N PRO A 252 50.71 0.83 6.59
CA PRO A 252 52.14 1.19 6.61
C PRO A 252 53.02 -0.04 6.55
N LYS A 253 54.32 0.18 6.22
CA LYS A 253 55.32 -0.91 6.11
C LYS A 253 55.66 -1.56 7.44
N ASP A 254 55.43 -0.86 8.55
CA ASP A 254 55.69 -1.25 9.92
C ASP A 254 54.43 -1.61 10.71
N SER A 255 53.32 -1.83 10.01
CA SER A 255 52.03 -2.16 10.63
C SER A 255 52.05 -3.56 11.24
N GLU A 256 51.55 -3.67 12.47
CA GLU A 256 51.34 -4.93 13.21
C GLU A 256 50.26 -5.83 12.53
N LEU A 257 49.53 -5.30 11.56
CA LEU A 257 48.47 -6.01 10.83
C LEU A 257 48.99 -6.80 9.62
N ILE A 258 50.28 -6.70 9.28
CA ILE A 258 50.86 -7.44 8.17
C ILE A 258 50.88 -8.94 8.50
N GLY A 259 50.32 -9.76 7.59
CA GLY A 259 50.14 -11.20 7.79
C GLY A 259 48.91 -11.60 8.56
N VAL A 260 48.14 -10.62 9.06
CA VAL A 260 46.85 -10.91 9.75
C VAL A 260 45.79 -11.15 8.69
N PRO A 261 44.96 -12.21 8.81
CA PRO A 261 43.83 -12.42 7.89
C PRO A 261 42.82 -11.28 7.99
N LEU A 262 42.29 -10.82 6.85
CA LEU A 262 41.29 -9.74 6.78
C LEU A 262 40.08 -10.00 7.71
N ARG A 263 39.76 -11.26 7.97
CA ARG A 263 38.69 -11.69 8.90
C ARG A 263 38.92 -11.21 10.34
N GLU A 264 40.17 -11.26 10.82
CA GLU A 264 40.46 -10.80 12.19
C GLU A 264 40.34 -9.30 12.33
N LEU A 265 40.79 -8.56 11.29
CA LEU A 265 40.63 -7.12 11.24
C LEU A 265 39.15 -6.73 11.11
N ASP A 266 38.37 -7.45 10.31
CA ASP A 266 36.91 -7.24 10.16
C ASP A 266 36.18 -7.39 11.52
N GLN A 267 36.58 -8.39 12.34
CA GLN A 267 36.06 -8.57 13.69
C GLN A 267 36.45 -7.44 14.66
N ARG A 268 37.66 -6.89 14.54
CA ARG A 268 38.10 -5.73 15.36
C ARG A 268 37.36 -4.45 14.89
N ALA A 269 37.25 -4.26 13.59
CA ALA A 269 36.53 -3.16 13.00
C ALA A 269 35.05 -3.15 13.41
N GLU A 270 34.41 -4.32 13.42
CA GLU A 270 33.00 -4.49 13.83
C GLU A 270 32.75 -4.06 15.30
N LYS A 271 33.73 -4.28 16.20
CA LYS A 271 33.64 -3.84 17.60
C LYS A 271 33.68 -2.31 17.74
N LEU A 272 34.34 -1.62 16.81
CA LEU A 272 34.49 -0.17 16.77
C LEU A 272 33.49 0.51 15.85
N ASP A 273 32.52 -0.24 15.34
CA ASP A 273 31.47 0.27 14.41
C ASP A 273 32.01 0.73 13.05
N VAL A 274 33.11 0.10 12.60
CA VAL A 274 33.73 0.30 11.29
C VAL A 274 33.42 -0.90 10.42
N GLU A 275 32.99 -0.68 9.17
CA GLU A 275 32.74 -1.74 8.18
C GLU A 275 33.84 -1.73 7.14
N ILE A 276 34.55 -2.86 6.98
CA ILE A 276 35.53 -3.04 5.89
C ILE A 276 34.77 -3.47 4.63
N VAL A 277 34.74 -2.59 3.61
CA VAL A 277 34.04 -2.82 2.34
C VAL A 277 34.92 -3.64 1.39
N GLY A 278 36.26 -3.47 1.46
CA GLY A 278 37.21 -4.17 0.62
C GLY A 278 38.63 -3.69 0.83
N MET A 279 39.55 -4.27 0.06
CA MET A 279 40.97 -3.96 0.07
C MET A 279 41.51 -3.83 -1.36
N ILE A 280 42.42 -2.90 -1.60
CA ILE A 280 43.10 -2.71 -2.88
C ILE A 280 44.57 -3.08 -2.69
N ARG A 281 45.07 -4.02 -3.47
CA ARG A 281 46.50 -4.41 -3.56
C ARG A 281 47.04 -4.11 -4.94
N GLY A 282 47.83 -3.06 -5.05
CA GLY A 282 48.34 -2.59 -6.34
C GLY A 282 47.22 -2.16 -7.30
N LYS A 283 46.93 -2.96 -8.33
CA LYS A 283 45.83 -2.77 -9.29
C LYS A 283 44.67 -3.76 -9.06
N ARG A 284 44.81 -4.69 -8.13
CA ARG A 284 43.84 -5.76 -7.89
C ARG A 284 42.96 -5.39 -6.71
N ARG A 285 41.66 -5.47 -6.91
CA ARG A 285 40.66 -5.30 -5.85
C ARG A 285 40.33 -6.63 -5.21
N ILE A 286 40.34 -6.66 -3.90
CA ILE A 286 40.00 -7.83 -3.07
C ILE A 286 38.73 -7.44 -2.29
N LEU A 287 37.62 -8.10 -2.61
CA LEU A 287 36.37 -7.86 -1.91
C LEU A 287 36.43 -8.44 -0.49
N ALA A 288 35.75 -7.82 0.46
CA ALA A 288 35.66 -8.28 1.85
C ALA A 288 35.08 -9.70 2.01
N ALA A 289 34.48 -10.27 0.96
CA ALA A 289 34.03 -11.66 0.92
C ALA A 289 35.20 -12.67 0.97
N LEU A 290 36.42 -12.30 0.54
CA LEU A 290 37.63 -13.12 0.60
C LEU A 290 38.32 -12.98 1.95
N ARG A 291 37.66 -13.40 3.01
CA ARG A 291 38.06 -13.25 4.42
C ARG A 291 39.35 -13.96 4.83
N HIS A 292 39.90 -14.80 3.96
CA HIS A 292 41.15 -15.56 4.20
C HIS A 292 42.41 -14.88 3.65
N GLU A 293 42.25 -13.75 2.92
CA GLU A 293 43.37 -12.98 2.43
C GLU A 293 44.13 -12.31 3.59
N GLU A 294 45.45 -12.45 3.61
CA GLU A 294 46.33 -11.78 4.57
C GLU A 294 46.58 -10.34 4.15
N ILE A 295 46.68 -9.44 5.12
CA ILE A 295 46.96 -8.02 4.89
C ILE A 295 48.45 -7.86 4.63
N ASN A 296 48.80 -7.12 3.58
CA ASN A 296 50.18 -6.85 3.20
C ASN A 296 50.51 -5.34 3.29
N SER A 297 51.78 -5.04 3.43
CA SER A 297 52.29 -3.66 3.37
C SER A 297 51.90 -2.97 2.07
N GLY A 298 51.39 -1.75 2.16
CA GLY A 298 50.94 -0.97 1.02
C GLY A 298 49.54 -1.32 0.50
N ASP A 299 48.82 -2.24 1.16
CA ASP A 299 47.38 -2.44 0.91
C ASP A 299 46.60 -1.20 1.33
N ILE A 300 45.54 -0.92 0.61
CA ILE A 300 44.59 0.15 0.94
C ILE A 300 43.26 -0.48 1.34
N LEU A 301 42.87 -0.29 2.59
CA LEU A 301 41.60 -0.72 3.09
C LEU A 301 40.53 0.32 2.76
N ILE A 302 39.41 -0.12 2.22
CA ILE A 302 38.23 0.71 2.00
C ILE A 302 37.30 0.48 3.18
N VAL A 303 37.13 1.48 4.02
CA VAL A 303 36.33 1.38 5.22
C VAL A 303 35.17 2.36 5.19
N LYS A 304 34.10 1.97 5.84
CA LYS A 304 32.92 2.80 6.04
C LYS A 304 32.75 2.98 7.56
N ALA A 305 32.86 4.22 8.01
CA ALA A 305 32.72 4.57 9.42
C ALA A 305 32.31 6.04 9.59
N GLY A 306 31.73 6.37 10.74
CA GLY A 306 31.57 7.77 11.17
C GLY A 306 32.94 8.39 11.53
N PRO A 307 33.05 9.74 11.56
CA PRO A 307 34.31 10.42 11.85
C PRO A 307 34.95 10.02 13.20
N GLN A 308 34.14 9.80 14.23
CA GLN A 308 34.62 9.45 15.57
C GLN A 308 35.06 7.98 15.66
N GLU A 309 34.33 7.09 15.01
CA GLU A 309 34.60 5.66 14.92
C GLU A 309 35.86 5.41 14.07
N LEU A 310 35.99 6.17 12.97
CA LEU A 310 37.14 6.15 12.09
C LEU A 310 38.44 6.55 12.83
N ASP A 311 38.40 7.66 13.57
CA ASP A 311 39.53 8.16 14.34
C ASP A 311 39.99 7.15 15.40
N LYS A 312 39.05 6.52 16.12
CA LYS A 312 39.33 5.43 17.05
C LYS A 312 39.95 4.22 16.35
N PHE A 313 39.39 3.79 15.20
CA PHE A 313 39.88 2.65 14.46
C PHE A 313 41.30 2.88 13.94
N VAL A 314 41.57 4.05 13.38
CA VAL A 314 42.90 4.42 12.88
C VAL A 314 43.92 4.49 14.00
N THR A 315 43.53 5.06 15.15
CA THR A 315 44.41 5.16 16.34
C THR A 315 44.70 3.77 16.93
N ASP A 316 43.69 2.91 17.04
CA ASP A 316 43.81 1.56 17.60
C ASP A 316 44.64 0.62 16.68
N THR A 317 44.50 0.79 15.38
CA THR A 317 45.16 -0.07 14.36
C THR A 317 46.47 0.51 13.83
N LYS A 318 46.82 1.76 14.18
CA LYS A 318 48.00 2.49 13.70
C LYS A 318 48.08 2.52 12.16
N LEU A 319 46.94 2.66 11.49
CA LEU A 319 46.81 2.77 10.04
C LEU A 319 46.87 4.25 9.62
N GLU A 320 47.17 4.52 8.34
CA GLU A 320 47.31 5.87 7.81
C GLU A 320 46.10 6.32 7.01
N LEU A 321 45.50 7.47 7.35
CA LEU A 321 44.40 8.10 6.59
C LEU A 321 44.91 8.75 5.29
N GLY A 322 44.24 8.48 4.18
CA GLY A 322 44.41 9.27 2.95
C GLY A 322 45.47 8.78 1.95
N ALA A 323 45.93 7.54 2.07
CA ALA A 323 46.97 6.99 1.17
C ALA A 323 46.55 6.76 -0.30
N GLY A 324 45.32 7.12 -0.69
CA GLY A 324 44.73 6.75 -1.98
C GLY A 324 43.91 7.79 -2.74
N LYS A 325 44.04 9.10 -2.48
CA LYS A 325 43.19 10.13 -3.11
C LYS A 325 43.09 10.09 -4.65
N GLU A 326 44.03 9.51 -5.34
CA GLU A 326 44.01 9.35 -6.82
C GLU A 326 43.25 8.09 -7.31
N LYS A 327 42.90 7.15 -6.40
CA LYS A 327 42.33 5.85 -6.77
C LYS A 327 40.85 5.66 -6.43
N ALA A 328 40.17 6.65 -5.86
CA ALA A 328 38.73 6.60 -5.56
C ALA A 328 37.85 6.35 -6.80
N SER A 329 38.36 6.67 -8.01
CA SER A 329 37.68 6.34 -9.29
C SER A 329 37.59 4.84 -9.58
N LEU A 330 38.41 4.01 -8.92
CA LEU A 330 38.46 2.54 -9.11
C LEU A 330 37.35 1.81 -8.34
N LEU A 331 36.56 2.52 -7.51
CA LEU A 331 35.37 1.99 -6.84
C LEU A 331 34.20 1.68 -7.80
N ARG A 332 34.26 2.20 -9.02
CA ARG A 332 33.33 1.88 -10.11
C ARG A 332 33.91 0.76 -10.98
N SER A 333 33.96 -0.47 -10.47
CA SER A 333 34.19 -1.61 -11.38
C SER A 333 32.91 -1.87 -12.20
N GLU A 334 33.09 -2.29 -13.46
CA GLU A 334 31.96 -2.58 -14.38
C GLU A 334 31.00 -3.66 -13.84
N ASP A 335 31.41 -4.47 -12.86
CA ASP A 335 30.66 -5.59 -12.31
C ASP A 335 29.86 -5.28 -11.04
N THR A 336 30.08 -4.13 -10.35
CA THR A 336 29.34 -3.77 -9.16
C THR A 336 28.54 -2.50 -9.35
N THR A 337 27.24 -2.53 -9.00
CA THR A 337 26.35 -1.37 -9.08
C THR A 337 25.80 -1.02 -7.71
N MET A 338 25.47 0.27 -7.55
CA MET A 338 24.72 0.76 -6.41
C MET A 338 23.27 0.96 -6.83
N MET A 339 22.35 0.60 -5.95
CA MET A 339 20.91 0.74 -6.20
C MET A 339 20.20 1.27 -4.97
N GLU A 340 19.44 2.33 -5.17
CA GLU A 340 18.49 2.80 -4.19
C GLU A 340 17.17 2.03 -4.33
N ALA A 341 16.60 1.60 -3.22
CA ALA A 341 15.33 0.90 -3.20
C ALA A 341 14.47 1.33 -2.01
N VAL A 342 13.15 1.31 -2.19
CA VAL A 342 12.18 1.56 -1.11
C VAL A 342 11.67 0.24 -0.56
N VAL A 343 11.67 0.11 0.76
CA VAL A 343 11.08 -1.01 1.47
C VAL A 343 9.57 -0.88 1.43
N GLN A 344 8.86 -1.85 0.86
CA GLN A 344 7.40 -1.89 0.89
C GLN A 344 6.90 -2.34 2.26
N SER A 345 5.69 -1.94 2.65
CA SER A 345 5.05 -2.32 3.92
C SER A 345 4.73 -3.82 4.03
N SER A 346 4.79 -4.57 2.93
CA SER A 346 4.63 -6.02 2.88
C SER A 346 5.93 -6.77 2.57
N SER A 347 7.08 -6.06 2.57
CA SER A 347 8.36 -6.63 2.16
C SER A 347 8.89 -7.63 3.17
N ARG A 348 9.69 -8.59 2.68
CA ARG A 348 10.43 -9.53 3.56
C ARG A 348 11.44 -8.81 4.46
N MET A 349 11.78 -7.56 4.16
CA MET A 349 12.71 -6.75 4.97
C MET A 349 12.02 -6.08 6.15
N GLU A 350 10.71 -5.83 6.09
CA GLU A 350 10.00 -5.11 7.13
C GLU A 350 10.09 -5.82 8.49
N GLY A 351 10.40 -5.06 9.54
CA GLY A 351 10.60 -5.56 10.91
C GLY A 351 11.91 -6.32 11.15
N ARG A 352 12.67 -6.63 10.08
CA ARG A 352 13.95 -7.37 10.16
C ARG A 352 15.14 -6.43 10.05
N THR A 353 16.31 -6.94 10.42
CA THR A 353 17.59 -6.23 10.28
C THR A 353 18.38 -6.79 9.11
N PHE A 354 19.34 -6.01 8.59
CA PHE A 354 20.23 -6.45 7.52
C PHE A 354 20.99 -7.74 7.90
N THR A 355 21.45 -7.82 9.17
CA THR A 355 22.15 -8.99 9.72
C THR A 355 21.24 -10.22 9.78
N SER A 356 19.98 -10.06 10.21
CA SER A 356 19.04 -11.18 10.31
C SER A 356 18.68 -11.78 8.94
N LEU A 357 18.70 -10.97 7.90
CA LEU A 357 18.47 -11.40 6.52
C LEU A 357 19.69 -12.05 5.86
N ARG A 358 20.86 -11.95 6.50
CA ARG A 358 22.15 -12.50 6.03
C ARG A 358 22.50 -12.10 4.59
N LEU A 359 22.08 -10.89 4.16
CA LEU A 359 22.22 -10.43 2.75
C LEU A 359 23.69 -10.36 2.31
N LYS A 360 24.62 -9.92 3.18
CA LYS A 360 26.06 -9.92 2.94
C LYS A 360 26.59 -11.34 2.68
N ASN A 361 26.23 -12.30 3.54
CA ASN A 361 26.79 -13.65 3.49
C ASN A 361 26.16 -14.54 2.40
N ARG A 362 24.88 -14.32 2.10
CA ARG A 362 24.13 -15.16 1.16
C ARG A 362 24.19 -14.65 -0.28
N TYR A 363 24.25 -13.34 -0.47
CA TYR A 363 24.09 -12.71 -1.79
C TYR A 363 25.20 -11.72 -2.12
N GLY A 364 26.21 -11.53 -1.24
CA GLY A 364 27.29 -10.57 -1.47
C GLY A 364 26.86 -9.11 -1.49
N ILE A 365 25.68 -8.79 -0.91
CA ILE A 365 25.13 -7.43 -0.90
C ILE A 365 25.59 -6.68 0.33
N HIS A 366 25.96 -5.42 0.12
CA HIS A 366 26.33 -4.48 1.17
C HIS A 366 25.24 -3.41 1.35
N LEU A 367 24.89 -3.11 2.60
CA LEU A 367 24.01 -2.00 2.96
C LEU A 367 24.87 -0.76 3.16
N LEU A 368 24.76 0.21 2.28
CA LEU A 368 25.56 1.44 2.33
C LEU A 368 24.85 2.55 3.11
N GLY A 369 23.52 2.57 3.13
CA GLY A 369 22.75 3.60 3.81
C GLY A 369 21.30 3.22 4.00
N VAL A 370 20.67 3.83 5.02
CA VAL A 370 19.22 3.79 5.23
C VAL A 370 18.74 5.21 5.51
N SER A 371 17.73 5.65 4.79
CA SER A 371 17.04 6.92 5.04
C SER A 371 15.60 6.63 5.43
N ARG A 372 15.13 7.27 6.49
CA ARG A 372 13.75 7.19 6.98
C ARG A 372 13.13 8.58 6.96
N GLN A 373 12.01 8.73 6.24
CA GLN A 373 11.32 10.02 6.09
C GLN A 373 12.28 11.15 5.64
N GLY A 374 13.17 10.85 4.70
CA GLY A 374 14.16 11.80 4.18
C GLY A 374 15.30 12.16 5.15
N THR A 375 15.42 11.45 6.27
CA THR A 375 16.51 11.67 7.24
C THR A 375 17.42 10.44 7.28
N PRO A 376 18.73 10.59 7.02
CA PRO A 376 19.68 9.48 7.10
C PRO A 376 19.75 8.92 8.53
N ILE A 377 19.68 7.59 8.64
CA ILE A 377 19.85 6.89 9.92
C ILE A 377 21.35 6.73 10.18
N ARG A 378 21.85 7.45 11.19
CA ARG A 378 23.26 7.45 11.61
C ARG A 378 23.59 6.41 12.69
N LYS A 379 22.73 5.41 12.91
CA LYS A 379 22.96 4.29 13.85
C LYS A 379 23.59 3.12 13.11
N ARG A 380 24.10 2.10 13.87
CA ARG A 380 24.62 0.82 13.33
C ARG A 380 23.68 0.25 12.27
N LEU A 381 23.96 0.49 11.00
CA LEU A 381 23.10 0.12 9.87
C LEU A 381 22.72 -1.37 9.86
N PRO A 382 23.64 -2.34 10.18
CA PRO A 382 23.29 -3.75 10.22
C PRO A 382 22.22 -4.13 11.25
N GLN A 383 22.04 -3.31 12.30
CA GLN A 383 21.08 -3.53 13.39
C GLN A 383 19.80 -2.72 13.23
N VAL A 384 19.70 -1.87 12.23
CA VAL A 384 18.48 -1.09 11.94
C VAL A 384 17.37 -2.03 11.52
N ARG A 385 16.24 -1.99 12.21
CA ARG A 385 15.00 -2.66 11.78
C ARG A 385 14.36 -1.84 10.69
N PHE A 386 14.24 -2.42 9.52
CA PHE A 386 13.60 -1.78 8.37
C PHE A 386 12.10 -1.58 8.61
N ARG A 387 11.56 -0.50 8.06
CA ARG A 387 10.13 -0.17 8.07
C ARG A 387 9.66 0.11 6.66
N GLY A 388 8.38 -0.09 6.40
CA GLY A 388 7.77 0.36 5.15
C GLY A 388 8.06 1.85 4.90
N GLY A 389 8.45 2.20 3.67
CA GLY A 389 8.86 3.56 3.28
C GLY A 389 10.32 3.92 3.57
N ASP A 390 11.13 3.05 4.21
CA ASP A 390 12.58 3.29 4.31
C ASP A 390 13.23 3.22 2.93
N VAL A 391 14.12 4.14 2.63
CA VAL A 391 14.99 4.08 1.45
C VAL A 391 16.30 3.45 1.86
N VAL A 392 16.68 2.36 1.20
CA VAL A 392 17.94 1.63 1.41
C VAL A 392 18.83 1.82 0.21
N LEU A 393 20.13 2.07 0.45
CA LEU A 393 21.15 2.05 -0.57
C LEU A 393 21.92 0.74 -0.45
N LEU A 394 21.85 -0.05 -1.50
CA LEU A 394 22.47 -1.37 -1.59
C LEU A 394 23.54 -1.37 -2.66
N GLN A 395 24.62 -2.09 -2.42
CA GLN A 395 25.69 -2.36 -3.39
C GLN A 395 25.81 -3.88 -3.59
N GLY A 396 25.90 -4.29 -4.84
CA GLY A 396 26.05 -5.70 -5.19
C GLY A 396 26.38 -5.87 -6.69
N ASP A 397 26.41 -7.12 -7.12
CA ASP A 397 26.61 -7.46 -8.52
C ASP A 397 25.50 -6.91 -9.41
N SER A 398 25.86 -6.35 -10.57
CA SER A 398 24.96 -5.57 -11.42
C SER A 398 23.80 -6.39 -12.02
N GLU A 399 23.99 -7.70 -12.21
CA GLU A 399 22.97 -8.57 -12.80
C GLU A 399 21.99 -9.10 -11.75
N SER A 400 22.50 -9.45 -10.57
CA SER A 400 21.73 -10.11 -9.51
C SER A 400 21.05 -9.12 -8.55
N LEU A 401 21.58 -7.89 -8.39
CA LEU A 401 21.08 -6.92 -7.40
C LEU A 401 19.62 -6.51 -7.65
N ALA A 402 19.26 -6.25 -8.91
CA ALA A 402 17.93 -5.81 -9.27
C ALA A 402 16.86 -6.89 -9.01
N GLU A 403 17.16 -8.15 -9.39
CA GLU A 403 16.26 -9.29 -9.12
C GLU A 403 16.08 -9.53 -7.61
N LEU A 404 17.20 -9.43 -6.88
CA LEU A 404 17.15 -9.65 -5.44
C LEU A 404 16.38 -8.55 -4.71
N VAL A 405 16.56 -7.28 -5.07
CA VAL A 405 15.80 -6.15 -4.51
C VAL A 405 14.30 -6.37 -4.69
N LEU A 406 13.88 -6.82 -5.88
CA LEU A 406 12.48 -7.16 -6.16
C LEU A 406 12.03 -8.38 -5.34
N SER A 407 12.85 -9.43 -5.21
CA SER A 407 12.53 -10.64 -4.45
C SER A 407 12.40 -10.39 -2.93
N LEU A 408 13.07 -9.36 -2.43
CA LEU A 408 12.95 -8.88 -1.06
C LEU A 408 11.68 -8.04 -0.82
N GLY A 409 10.92 -7.73 -1.88
CA GLY A 409 9.75 -6.87 -1.81
C GLY A 409 10.12 -5.39 -1.69
N CYS A 410 11.25 -4.98 -2.29
CA CYS A 410 11.66 -3.59 -2.37
C CYS A 410 11.47 -3.06 -3.78
N LEU A 411 11.19 -1.76 -3.91
CA LEU A 411 11.06 -1.08 -5.20
C LEU A 411 12.33 -0.32 -5.53
N PRO A 412 13.02 -0.65 -6.64
CA PRO A 412 14.20 0.08 -7.06
C PRO A 412 13.83 1.52 -7.49
N LEU A 413 14.60 2.52 -7.06
CA LEU A 413 14.42 3.93 -7.40
C LEU A 413 15.24 4.37 -8.63
N ALA A 414 16.25 3.60 -9.03
CA ALA A 414 17.11 3.90 -10.15
C ALA A 414 16.67 3.18 -11.44
N LYS A 415 17.20 3.65 -12.59
CA LYS A 415 16.85 3.26 -13.96
C LYS A 415 16.58 1.76 -14.12
N ARG A 416 15.32 1.42 -14.40
CA ARG A 416 14.97 0.14 -15.02
C ARG A 416 15.53 0.15 -16.44
N ARG A 417 16.40 -0.81 -16.80
CA ARG A 417 16.74 -1.04 -18.21
C ARG A 417 15.45 -1.38 -18.93
N LEU A 418 15.01 -0.49 -19.83
CA LEU A 418 13.84 -0.72 -20.69
C LEU A 418 14.07 -2.04 -21.43
N ASN A 419 13.23 -3.03 -21.18
CA ASN A 419 13.23 -4.29 -21.90
C ASN A 419 12.70 -4.04 -23.34
N LEU A 420 13.59 -3.83 -24.29
CA LEU A 420 13.27 -3.55 -25.70
C LEU A 420 12.51 -4.69 -26.43
N GLY A 421 12.25 -5.81 -25.76
CA GLY A 421 11.46 -6.94 -26.29
C GLY A 421 9.98 -6.95 -25.91
N ALA A 422 9.50 -6.02 -25.10
CA ALA A 422 8.17 -6.06 -24.45
C ALA A 422 6.98 -5.74 -25.38
N GLY A 423 7.18 -5.09 -26.52
CA GLY A 423 6.06 -4.58 -27.33
C GLY A 423 5.08 -5.63 -27.86
N LYS A 424 5.52 -6.86 -28.16
CA LYS A 424 4.63 -7.94 -28.64
C LYS A 424 3.76 -8.51 -27.51
N LYS A 425 4.27 -8.61 -26.30
CA LYS A 425 3.54 -9.11 -25.13
C LYS A 425 2.53 -8.06 -24.62
N ALA A 426 2.81 -6.77 -24.80
CA ALA A 426 1.93 -5.68 -24.43
C ALA A 426 0.58 -5.75 -25.14
N GLY A 427 0.58 -5.89 -26.46
CA GLY A 427 -0.65 -6.02 -27.25
C GLY A 427 -1.47 -7.25 -26.87
N LEU A 428 -0.81 -8.39 -26.62
CA LEU A 428 -1.49 -9.61 -26.20
C LEU A 428 -2.11 -9.46 -24.80
N ALA A 429 -1.40 -8.89 -23.84
CA ALA A 429 -1.91 -8.68 -22.48
C ALA A 429 -3.15 -7.79 -22.47
N VAL A 430 -3.09 -6.66 -23.18
CA VAL A 430 -4.22 -5.74 -23.32
C VAL A 430 -5.38 -6.41 -24.06
N GLY A 431 -5.11 -7.15 -25.13
CA GLY A 431 -6.13 -7.87 -25.89
C GLY A 431 -6.86 -8.93 -25.07
N VAL A 432 -6.13 -9.76 -24.30
CA VAL A 432 -6.71 -10.77 -23.41
C VAL A 432 -7.55 -10.12 -22.32
N PHE A 433 -7.04 -9.05 -21.70
CA PHE A 433 -7.78 -8.33 -20.68
C PHE A 433 -9.05 -7.67 -21.23
N ALA A 434 -8.95 -6.97 -22.38
CA ALA A 434 -10.09 -6.34 -23.03
C ALA A 434 -11.16 -7.39 -23.45
N ALA A 435 -10.74 -8.53 -23.97
CA ALA A 435 -11.64 -9.63 -24.32
C ALA A 435 -12.42 -10.17 -23.09
N ALA A 436 -11.76 -10.29 -21.94
CA ALA A 436 -12.43 -10.70 -20.70
C ALA A 436 -13.48 -9.69 -20.24
N ILE A 437 -13.16 -8.39 -20.30
CA ILE A 437 -14.11 -7.32 -19.95
C ILE A 437 -15.29 -7.32 -20.92
N VAL A 438 -15.05 -7.44 -22.22
CA VAL A 438 -16.12 -7.50 -23.25
C VAL A 438 -17.01 -8.73 -23.00
N ALA A 439 -16.42 -9.91 -22.76
CA ALA A 439 -17.18 -11.13 -22.48
C ALA A 439 -18.06 -10.99 -21.23
N ALA A 440 -17.54 -10.40 -20.17
CA ALA A 440 -18.31 -10.13 -18.96
C ALA A 440 -19.43 -9.11 -19.19
N THR A 441 -19.15 -8.01 -19.91
CA THR A 441 -20.13 -6.95 -20.21
C THR A 441 -21.25 -7.43 -21.14
N MET A 442 -20.92 -8.34 -22.08
CA MET A 442 -21.91 -8.95 -22.98
C MET A 442 -22.71 -10.09 -22.31
N GLY A 443 -22.44 -10.41 -21.03
CA GLY A 443 -23.13 -11.48 -20.31
C GLY A 443 -22.77 -12.88 -20.77
N LEU A 444 -21.67 -13.06 -21.54
CA LEU A 444 -21.20 -14.37 -22.02
C LEU A 444 -20.64 -15.23 -20.90
N ALA A 445 -20.09 -14.62 -19.86
CA ALA A 445 -19.59 -15.26 -18.66
C ALA A 445 -19.69 -14.31 -17.47
N SER A 446 -19.76 -14.84 -16.24
CA SER A 446 -19.62 -13.99 -15.06
C SER A 446 -18.24 -13.34 -15.03
N LEU A 447 -18.13 -12.15 -14.43
CA LEU A 447 -16.87 -11.39 -14.37
C LEU A 447 -15.73 -12.24 -13.79
N GLN A 448 -16.01 -13.02 -12.72
CA GLN A 448 -15.04 -13.89 -12.07
C GLN A 448 -14.47 -14.94 -13.04
N ILE A 449 -15.34 -15.58 -13.82
CA ILE A 449 -14.95 -16.60 -14.80
C ILE A 449 -14.15 -15.95 -15.94
N ALA A 450 -14.64 -14.84 -16.50
CA ALA A 450 -13.96 -14.13 -17.58
C ALA A 450 -12.54 -13.69 -17.18
N LEU A 451 -12.39 -13.11 -15.98
CA LEU A 451 -11.09 -12.69 -15.45
C LEU A 451 -10.19 -13.90 -15.15
N SER A 452 -10.75 -15.00 -14.63
CA SER A 452 -9.97 -16.23 -14.37
C SER A 452 -9.42 -16.83 -15.66
N VAL A 453 -10.21 -16.88 -16.73
CA VAL A 453 -9.76 -17.32 -18.06
C VAL A 453 -8.66 -16.41 -18.59
N ALA A 454 -8.80 -15.10 -18.42
CA ALA A 454 -7.77 -14.13 -18.82
C ALA A 454 -6.46 -14.33 -18.03
N ALA A 455 -6.53 -14.55 -16.72
CA ALA A 455 -5.36 -14.82 -15.89
C ALA A 455 -4.64 -16.11 -16.32
N ILE A 456 -5.38 -17.20 -16.52
CA ILE A 456 -4.84 -18.47 -17.04
C ILE A 456 -4.17 -18.24 -18.40
N THR A 457 -4.83 -17.50 -19.29
CA THR A 457 -4.29 -17.17 -20.61
C THR A 457 -2.98 -16.40 -20.51
N MET A 458 -2.88 -15.41 -19.62
CA MET A 458 -1.63 -14.66 -19.39
C MET A 458 -0.50 -15.54 -18.84
N VAL A 459 -0.84 -16.55 -18.03
CA VAL A 459 0.13 -17.54 -17.53
C VAL A 459 0.60 -18.47 -18.65
N ILE A 460 -0.32 -19.02 -19.48
CA ILE A 460 0.01 -19.91 -20.61
C ILE A 460 0.95 -19.20 -21.61
N PHE A 461 0.70 -17.91 -21.92
CA PHE A 461 1.55 -17.13 -22.81
C PHE A 461 2.80 -16.56 -22.12
N ASN A 462 3.08 -16.98 -20.90
CA ASN A 462 4.25 -16.55 -20.11
C ASN A 462 4.39 -15.01 -20.03
N ILE A 463 3.26 -14.32 -19.90
CA ILE A 463 3.19 -12.89 -19.56
C ILE A 463 3.40 -12.75 -18.05
N VAL A 464 2.73 -13.60 -17.27
CA VAL A 464 2.97 -13.82 -15.85
C VAL A 464 3.66 -15.16 -15.70
N PRO A 465 4.94 -15.21 -15.26
CA PRO A 465 5.61 -16.48 -15.00
C PRO A 465 4.88 -17.28 -13.92
N VAL A 466 4.70 -18.59 -14.13
CA VAL A 466 4.00 -19.50 -13.18
C VAL A 466 4.56 -19.38 -11.77
N ARG A 467 5.88 -19.25 -11.65
CA ARG A 467 6.58 -19.10 -10.37
C ARG A 467 6.09 -17.87 -9.57
N ASN A 468 5.70 -16.81 -10.25
CA ASN A 468 5.36 -15.54 -9.62
C ASN A 468 3.85 -15.40 -9.36
N VAL A 469 2.99 -16.27 -9.91
CA VAL A 469 1.52 -16.17 -9.76
C VAL A 469 1.10 -16.07 -8.30
N TYR A 470 1.68 -16.91 -7.44
CA TYR A 470 1.33 -16.94 -6.01
C TYR A 470 1.99 -15.82 -5.20
N GLU A 471 3.12 -15.26 -5.68
CA GLU A 471 3.81 -14.15 -5.03
C GLU A 471 3.10 -12.80 -5.29
N GLU A 472 2.31 -12.70 -6.36
CA GLU A 472 1.59 -11.49 -6.74
C GLU A 472 0.21 -11.34 -6.06
N ILE A 473 -0.28 -12.41 -5.44
CA ILE A 473 -1.52 -12.37 -4.66
C ILE A 473 -1.22 -11.70 -3.31
N ASP A 474 -1.97 -10.65 -3.00
CA ASP A 474 -1.93 -10.02 -1.67
C ASP A 474 -2.71 -10.90 -0.68
N TRP A 475 -2.04 -11.95 -0.18
CA TRP A 475 -2.62 -12.90 0.78
C TRP A 475 -3.23 -12.24 2.02
N PRO A 476 -2.66 -11.16 2.58
CA PRO A 476 -3.31 -10.41 3.65
C PRO A 476 -4.71 -9.94 3.32
N VAL A 477 -4.95 -9.45 2.10
CA VAL A 477 -6.29 -9.03 1.67
C VAL A 477 -7.21 -10.23 1.49
N VAL A 478 -6.72 -11.33 0.93
CA VAL A 478 -7.48 -12.58 0.77
C VAL A 478 -7.91 -13.14 2.14
N VAL A 479 -7.00 -13.18 3.10
CA VAL A 479 -7.28 -13.66 4.47
C VAL A 479 -8.24 -12.71 5.19
N LEU A 480 -8.06 -11.38 5.04
CA LEU A 480 -8.97 -10.39 5.59
C LEU A 480 -10.41 -10.62 5.10
N LEU A 481 -10.60 -10.74 3.80
CA LEU A 481 -11.93 -10.97 3.21
C LEU A 481 -12.50 -12.30 3.65
N GLY A 482 -11.70 -13.38 3.55
CA GLY A 482 -12.12 -14.72 3.97
C GLY A 482 -12.56 -14.79 5.44
N ALA A 483 -11.96 -13.97 6.31
CA ALA A 483 -12.29 -13.92 7.72
C ALA A 483 -13.46 -12.97 8.03
N MET A 484 -13.47 -11.78 7.42
CA MET A 484 -14.44 -10.73 7.79
C MET A 484 -15.82 -10.91 7.17
N ILE A 485 -15.95 -11.63 6.04
CA ILE A 485 -17.26 -11.92 5.45
C ILE A 485 -18.16 -12.71 6.42
N PRO A 486 -17.72 -13.85 7.01
CA PRO A 486 -18.53 -14.54 8.02
C PRO A 486 -18.79 -13.71 9.28
N VAL A 487 -17.82 -12.88 9.70
CA VAL A 487 -18.01 -11.96 10.85
C VAL A 487 -19.08 -10.91 10.54
N GLY A 488 -19.10 -10.38 9.31
CA GLY A 488 -20.15 -9.47 8.83
C GLY A 488 -21.53 -10.14 8.83
N GLY A 489 -21.62 -11.40 8.38
CA GLY A 489 -22.84 -12.21 8.46
C GLY A 489 -23.32 -12.43 9.91
N ALA A 490 -22.39 -12.62 10.85
CA ALA A 490 -22.72 -12.73 12.28
C ALA A 490 -23.28 -11.41 12.84
N LEU A 491 -22.76 -10.26 12.41
CA LEU A 491 -23.31 -8.96 12.80
C LEU A 491 -24.75 -8.78 12.31
N GLU A 492 -25.04 -9.26 11.11
CA GLU A 492 -26.39 -9.22 10.53
C GLU A 492 -27.34 -10.20 11.23
N SER A 493 -26.94 -11.46 11.39
CA SER A 493 -27.78 -12.51 11.99
C SER A 493 -28.12 -12.27 13.46
N THR A 494 -27.24 -11.58 14.19
CA THR A 494 -27.51 -11.15 15.60
C THR A 494 -28.37 -9.89 15.70
N GLY A 495 -28.74 -9.26 14.57
CA GLY A 495 -29.47 -7.98 14.56
C GLY A 495 -28.60 -6.77 14.95
N GLY A 496 -27.27 -6.94 14.97
CA GLY A 496 -26.34 -5.86 15.32
C GLY A 496 -26.35 -4.71 14.32
N THR A 497 -26.51 -5.01 13.02
CA THR A 497 -26.63 -3.99 11.96
C THR A 497 -27.85 -3.11 12.17
N GLN A 498 -28.97 -3.70 12.63
CA GLN A 498 -30.19 -2.96 12.92
C GLN A 498 -29.99 -1.99 14.08
N LEU A 499 -29.32 -2.38 15.16
CA LEU A 499 -29.02 -1.50 16.30
C LEU A 499 -28.13 -0.31 15.91
N ILE A 500 -27.13 -0.54 15.05
CA ILE A 500 -26.28 0.54 14.53
C ILE A 500 -27.15 1.53 13.75
N ALA A 501 -27.99 1.02 12.85
CA ALA A 501 -28.84 1.85 12.03
C ALA A 501 -29.87 2.63 12.85
N GLU A 502 -30.52 2.00 13.84
CA GLU A 502 -31.41 2.68 14.79
C GLU A 502 -30.70 3.79 15.58
N SER A 503 -29.45 3.55 16.00
CA SER A 503 -28.63 4.54 16.68
C SER A 503 -28.32 5.75 15.81
N ILE A 504 -27.97 5.52 14.54
CA ILE A 504 -27.69 6.58 13.56
C ILE A 504 -28.96 7.36 13.23
N LEU A 505 -30.10 6.68 13.05
CA LEU A 505 -31.38 7.31 12.77
C LEU A 505 -31.91 8.05 14.00
N GLY A 506 -31.66 7.55 15.21
CA GLY A 506 -32.02 8.24 16.46
C GLY A 506 -31.30 9.58 16.62
N LEU A 507 -30.05 9.67 16.15
CA LEU A 507 -29.29 10.93 16.10
C LEU A 507 -29.77 11.85 14.97
N GLY A 508 -30.38 11.30 13.91
CA GLY A 508 -30.76 11.99 12.68
C GLY A 508 -32.22 11.88 12.28
N ALA A 509 -33.17 11.58 13.20
CA ALA A 509 -34.58 11.34 12.90
C ALA A 509 -35.31 12.47 12.13
N SER A 510 -34.68 13.65 12.02
CA SER A 510 -35.16 14.80 11.23
C SER A 510 -34.29 15.07 9.97
N LEU A 511 -33.23 14.28 9.71
CA LEU A 511 -32.33 14.53 8.61
C LEU A 511 -32.87 13.90 7.31
N ALA A 512 -32.74 14.64 6.22
CA ALA A 512 -33.03 14.10 4.88
C ALA A 512 -32.09 12.90 4.58
N PRO A 513 -32.56 11.83 3.89
CA PRO A 513 -31.72 10.66 3.54
C PRO A 513 -30.40 11.00 2.84
N ALA A 514 -30.38 12.09 2.07
CA ALA A 514 -29.18 12.61 1.43
C ALA A 514 -28.11 13.07 2.43
N LEU A 515 -28.49 13.62 3.59
CA LEU A 515 -27.55 14.00 4.65
C LEU A 515 -27.01 12.78 5.39
N ILE A 516 -27.84 11.75 5.57
CA ILE A 516 -27.42 10.46 6.14
C ILE A 516 -26.43 9.77 5.20
N LEU A 517 -26.68 9.82 3.89
CA LEU A 517 -25.73 9.35 2.87
C LEU A 517 -24.38 10.05 2.97
N ALA A 518 -24.41 11.39 3.10
CA ALA A 518 -23.17 12.17 3.28
C ALA A 518 -22.46 11.80 4.58
N LEU A 519 -23.19 11.56 5.67
CA LEU A 519 -22.62 11.12 6.94
C LEU A 519 -21.96 9.74 6.81
N VAL A 520 -22.60 8.77 6.13
CA VAL A 520 -22.03 7.46 5.86
C VAL A 520 -20.72 7.59 5.06
N LEU A 521 -20.70 8.44 4.04
CA LEU A 521 -19.49 8.72 3.24
C LEU A 521 -18.37 9.28 4.13
N ILE A 522 -18.65 10.31 4.95
CA ILE A 522 -17.66 10.96 5.82
C ILE A 522 -17.10 9.99 6.86
N VAL A 523 -17.98 9.24 7.54
CA VAL A 523 -17.57 8.23 8.53
C VAL A 523 -16.67 7.18 7.87
N THR A 524 -17.07 6.69 6.69
CA THR A 524 -16.29 5.70 5.96
C THR A 524 -14.90 6.23 5.56
N MET A 525 -14.80 7.48 5.06
CA MET A 525 -13.53 8.13 4.74
C MET A 525 -12.63 8.25 5.98
N THR A 526 -13.19 8.76 7.09
CA THR A 526 -12.45 8.92 8.34
C THR A 526 -11.91 7.58 8.87
N LEU A 527 -12.71 6.51 8.79
CA LEU A 527 -12.26 5.17 9.15
C LEU A 527 -11.15 4.68 8.22
N SER A 528 -11.25 4.95 6.93
CA SER A 528 -10.25 4.55 5.93
C SER A 528 -8.90 5.25 6.12
N ASP A 529 -8.88 6.47 6.68
CA ASP A 529 -7.63 7.15 7.03
C ASP A 529 -6.83 6.48 8.16
N VAL A 530 -7.50 5.67 8.98
CA VAL A 530 -6.91 4.99 10.14
C VAL A 530 -6.73 3.50 9.88
N MET A 531 -7.59 2.91 9.04
CA MET A 531 -7.65 1.49 8.76
C MET A 531 -7.31 1.19 7.30
N ASN A 532 -7.13 -0.09 6.97
CA ASN A 532 -7.01 -0.53 5.57
C ASN A 532 -8.34 -0.35 4.83
N ASN A 533 -8.28 0.13 3.58
CA ASN A 533 -9.44 0.40 2.73
C ASN A 533 -10.39 -0.80 2.58
N ALA A 534 -9.85 -2.01 2.38
CA ALA A 534 -10.65 -3.22 2.24
C ALA A 534 -11.37 -3.56 3.55
N ALA A 535 -10.69 -3.44 4.70
CA ALA A 535 -11.30 -3.65 6.01
C ALA A 535 -12.44 -2.66 6.26
N THR A 536 -12.23 -1.38 5.93
CA THR A 536 -13.26 -0.33 6.05
C THR A 536 -14.50 -0.66 5.21
N ALA A 537 -14.31 -1.10 3.96
CA ALA A 537 -15.42 -1.48 3.08
C ALA A 537 -16.24 -2.65 3.65
N VAL A 538 -15.58 -3.70 4.14
CA VAL A 538 -16.25 -4.89 4.71
C VAL A 538 -17.05 -4.54 5.96
N VAL A 539 -16.53 -3.65 6.82
CA VAL A 539 -17.21 -3.23 8.05
C VAL A 539 -18.40 -2.31 7.75
N MET A 540 -18.22 -1.36 6.82
CA MET A 540 -19.23 -0.34 6.56
C MET A 540 -20.32 -0.79 5.59
N ALA A 541 -20.10 -1.81 4.76
CA ALA A 541 -21.11 -2.28 3.81
C ALA A 541 -22.39 -2.80 4.48
N PRO A 542 -22.34 -3.71 5.48
CA PRO A 542 -23.55 -4.16 6.18
C PRO A 542 -24.28 -3.02 6.88
N VAL A 543 -23.52 -2.06 7.46
CA VAL A 543 -24.09 -0.87 8.12
C VAL A 543 -24.86 -0.02 7.12
N ALA A 544 -24.27 0.22 5.93
CA ALA A 544 -24.90 0.99 4.86
C ALA A 544 -26.20 0.32 4.35
N VAL A 545 -26.17 -1.00 4.18
CA VAL A 545 -27.36 -1.80 3.79
C VAL A 545 -28.47 -1.66 4.84
N SER A 546 -28.13 -1.81 6.12
CA SER A 546 -29.10 -1.70 7.20
C SER A 546 -29.71 -0.29 7.30
N ILE A 547 -28.91 0.76 7.15
CA ILE A 547 -29.40 2.16 7.14
C ILE A 547 -30.37 2.37 5.97
N ALA A 548 -30.03 1.94 4.77
CA ALA A 548 -30.90 2.07 3.61
C ALA A 548 -32.22 1.32 3.79
N GLY A 549 -32.17 0.10 4.33
CA GLY A 549 -33.35 -0.71 4.65
C GLY A 549 -34.29 -0.05 5.66
N GLN A 550 -33.77 0.54 6.72
CA GLN A 550 -34.57 1.25 7.72
C GLN A 550 -35.16 2.56 7.20
N LEU A 551 -34.46 3.26 6.33
CA LEU A 551 -34.99 4.45 5.66
C LEU A 551 -36.01 4.10 4.57
N GLY A 552 -36.12 2.82 4.18
CA GLY A 552 -36.97 2.39 3.07
C GLY A 552 -36.56 2.94 1.72
N VAL A 553 -35.26 3.22 1.54
CA VAL A 553 -34.69 3.80 0.32
C VAL A 553 -33.81 2.80 -0.43
N ASN A 554 -33.39 3.16 -1.64
CA ASN A 554 -32.50 2.36 -2.45
C ASN A 554 -31.14 2.16 -1.75
N VAL A 555 -30.65 0.92 -1.73
CA VAL A 555 -29.36 0.55 -1.10
C VAL A 555 -28.15 0.98 -1.94
N ASP A 556 -28.29 1.07 -3.26
CA ASP A 556 -27.18 1.33 -4.18
C ASP A 556 -26.43 2.65 -3.90
N PRO A 557 -27.11 3.78 -3.60
CA PRO A 557 -26.43 5.02 -3.20
C PRO A 557 -25.54 4.83 -1.96
N PHE A 558 -26.03 4.11 -0.94
CA PHE A 558 -25.29 3.90 0.30
C PHE A 558 -24.08 2.99 0.11
N LEU A 559 -24.24 1.93 -0.68
CA LEU A 559 -23.12 1.06 -1.05
C LEU A 559 -22.08 1.83 -1.86
N MET A 560 -22.50 2.70 -2.78
CA MET A 560 -21.58 3.53 -3.57
C MET A 560 -20.86 4.57 -2.68
N ALA A 561 -21.53 5.15 -1.70
CA ALA A 561 -20.91 6.04 -0.72
C ALA A 561 -19.82 5.32 0.08
N VAL A 562 -20.06 4.07 0.49
CA VAL A 562 -19.03 3.25 1.15
C VAL A 562 -17.88 2.94 0.21
N ALA A 563 -18.13 2.58 -1.06
CA ALA A 563 -17.07 2.31 -2.03
C ALA A 563 -16.13 3.51 -2.22
N VAL A 564 -16.71 4.71 -2.40
CA VAL A 564 -15.96 5.96 -2.54
C VAL A 564 -15.22 6.29 -1.24
N GLY A 565 -15.91 6.26 -0.10
CA GLY A 565 -15.34 6.61 1.19
C GLY A 565 -14.20 5.69 1.60
N ALA A 566 -14.39 4.38 1.49
CA ALA A 566 -13.36 3.39 1.84
C ALA A 566 -12.11 3.48 0.95
N SER A 567 -12.25 3.95 -0.29
CA SER A 567 -11.12 4.09 -1.20
C SER A 567 -10.36 5.40 -1.03
N CYS A 568 -10.94 6.42 -0.39
CA CYS A 568 -10.39 7.77 -0.27
C CYS A 568 -9.73 7.98 1.10
N ALA A 569 -8.44 7.65 1.21
CA ALA A 569 -7.63 7.86 2.41
C ALA A 569 -6.46 8.80 2.09
N PHE A 570 -6.61 10.08 2.39
CA PHE A 570 -5.65 11.12 2.02
C PHE A 570 -5.05 11.86 3.21
N LEU A 571 -5.61 11.74 4.43
CA LEU A 571 -5.16 12.52 5.59
C LEU A 571 -3.90 11.95 6.22
N THR A 572 -3.68 10.64 6.10
CA THR A 572 -2.57 9.95 6.75
C THR A 572 -1.76 9.08 5.79
N PRO A 573 -0.49 8.81 6.12
CA PRO A 573 0.28 7.82 5.36
C PRO A 573 -0.13 6.38 5.66
N ILE A 574 -0.89 6.13 6.74
CA ILE A 574 -1.27 4.78 7.19
C ILE A 574 -2.49 4.28 6.41
N GLY A 575 -3.45 5.15 6.12
CA GLY A 575 -4.72 4.78 5.48
C GLY A 575 -4.55 4.12 4.11
N HIS A 576 -3.51 4.48 3.35
CA HIS A 576 -3.26 3.88 2.05
C HIS A 576 -1.77 3.56 1.84
N GLN A 577 -1.47 2.36 1.31
CA GLN A 577 -0.09 1.90 1.03
C GLN A 577 0.67 2.84 0.08
N ASN A 578 0.00 3.48 -0.87
CA ASN A 578 0.58 4.48 -1.76
C ASN A 578 1.23 5.62 -1.00
N ASN A 579 0.55 6.10 0.04
CA ASN A 579 1.03 7.21 0.86
C ASN A 579 2.29 6.81 1.64
N THR A 580 2.34 5.57 2.16
CA THR A 580 3.53 5.04 2.83
C THR A 580 4.72 4.90 1.87
N LEU A 581 4.49 4.45 0.63
CA LEU A 581 5.54 4.25 -0.37
C LEU A 581 6.29 5.54 -0.72
N ILE A 582 5.59 6.66 -0.81
CA ILE A 582 6.19 7.96 -1.20
C ILE A 582 6.88 8.67 -0.04
N MET A 583 6.67 8.25 1.23
CA MET A 583 7.24 8.93 2.40
C MET A 583 8.76 9.05 2.33
N GLY A 584 9.44 7.92 2.11
CA GLY A 584 10.89 7.86 2.05
C GLY A 584 11.47 8.66 0.88
N PRO A 585 11.10 8.34 -0.37
CA PRO A 585 11.65 8.97 -1.57
C PRO A 585 11.41 10.48 -1.65
N ALA A 586 10.29 10.95 -1.11
CA ALA A 586 9.94 12.38 -1.10
C ALA A 586 10.31 13.09 0.20
N GLY A 587 10.75 12.35 1.22
CA GLY A 587 11.09 12.90 2.54
C GLY A 587 9.87 13.44 3.31
N TYR A 588 8.66 12.92 3.06
CA TYR A 588 7.46 13.34 3.78
C TYR A 588 7.45 12.89 5.22
N GLN A 589 6.78 13.67 6.06
CA GLN A 589 6.42 13.31 7.43
C GLN A 589 4.92 13.06 7.55
N PHE A 590 4.52 12.40 8.63
CA PHE A 590 3.11 12.07 8.89
C PHE A 590 2.17 13.28 8.74
N GLY A 591 2.55 14.42 9.27
CA GLY A 591 1.74 15.65 9.24
C GLY A 591 1.76 16.43 7.92
N ASP A 592 2.38 15.93 6.85
CA ASP A 592 2.41 16.64 5.57
C ASP A 592 1.17 16.33 4.71
N TYR A 593 0.53 15.16 4.91
CA TYR A 593 -0.54 14.62 4.05
C TYR A 593 -1.85 15.40 4.17
N TRP A 594 -2.31 15.70 5.39
CA TRP A 594 -3.60 16.34 5.64
C TRP A 594 -3.74 17.69 4.95
N ARG A 595 -2.62 18.40 4.70
CA ARG A 595 -2.65 19.74 4.09
C ARG A 595 -3.25 19.74 2.69
N MET A 596 -2.92 18.75 1.88
CA MET A 596 -3.50 18.54 0.56
C MET A 596 -4.70 17.58 0.64
N GLY A 597 -4.67 16.61 1.55
CA GLY A 597 -5.69 15.58 1.72
C GLY A 597 -7.04 16.17 2.14
N LEU A 598 -7.09 16.98 3.20
CA LEU A 598 -8.35 17.51 3.71
C LEU A 598 -9.14 18.35 2.68
N PRO A 599 -8.53 19.31 1.97
CA PRO A 599 -9.24 20.01 0.90
C PRO A 599 -9.70 19.09 -0.25
N LEU A 600 -8.92 18.03 -0.55
CA LEU A 600 -9.29 17.05 -1.55
C LEU A 600 -10.49 16.21 -1.09
N GLU A 601 -10.51 15.75 0.17
CA GLU A 601 -11.63 15.00 0.74
C GLU A 601 -12.92 15.83 0.76
N ILE A 602 -12.83 17.10 1.14
CA ILE A 602 -13.98 18.00 1.07
C ILE A 602 -14.51 18.11 -0.37
N LEU A 603 -13.62 18.25 -1.35
CA LEU A 603 -13.99 18.29 -2.77
C LEU A 603 -14.70 17.00 -3.18
N ILE A 604 -14.17 15.84 -2.75
CA ILE A 604 -14.74 14.52 -3.04
C ILE A 604 -16.14 14.41 -2.44
N ILE A 605 -16.35 14.78 -1.18
CA ILE A 605 -17.66 14.75 -0.52
C ILE A 605 -18.67 15.61 -1.28
N VAL A 606 -18.29 16.85 -1.60
CA VAL A 606 -19.14 17.81 -2.30
C VAL A 606 -19.55 17.33 -3.69
N LEU A 607 -18.67 16.60 -4.39
CA LEU A 607 -18.95 16.07 -5.72
C LEU A 607 -19.65 14.70 -5.68
N SER A 608 -19.22 13.81 -4.78
CA SER A 608 -19.72 12.44 -4.75
C SER A 608 -21.18 12.36 -4.32
N VAL A 609 -21.58 13.11 -3.28
CA VAL A 609 -22.96 13.03 -2.78
C VAL A 609 -23.99 13.40 -3.86
N PRO A 610 -23.91 14.56 -4.55
CA PRO A 610 -24.84 14.87 -5.62
C PRO A 610 -24.75 13.89 -6.79
N MET A 611 -23.53 13.48 -7.17
CA MET A 611 -23.36 12.54 -8.30
C MET A 611 -23.96 11.17 -7.99
N ILE A 612 -23.78 10.66 -6.78
CA ILE A 612 -24.39 9.40 -6.33
C ILE A 612 -25.92 9.50 -6.44
N LEU A 613 -26.52 10.59 -5.94
CA LEU A 613 -27.96 10.79 -5.98
C LEU A 613 -28.53 10.95 -7.40
N VAL A 614 -27.75 11.47 -8.33
CA VAL A 614 -28.14 11.59 -9.74
C VAL A 614 -28.08 10.23 -10.44
N VAL A 615 -27.05 9.43 -10.18
CA VAL A 615 -26.84 8.13 -10.85
C VAL A 615 -27.72 7.04 -10.22
N TRP A 616 -27.81 7.04 -8.91
CA TRP A 616 -28.66 6.12 -8.12
C TRP A 616 -29.60 6.92 -7.22
N PRO A 617 -30.82 7.20 -7.69
CA PRO A 617 -31.82 7.85 -6.85
C PRO A 617 -32.13 7.04 -5.57
N LEU A 618 -32.44 7.74 -4.47
CA LEU A 618 -32.83 7.17 -3.19
C LEU A 618 -34.16 6.41 -3.24
#